data_db27038a0680b2177d88ec326fc3844e
#
_entry.id   db27038a0680b2177d88ec326fc3844e
#
_cell.length_a   1.000
_cell.length_b   1.000
_cell.length_c   1.000
_cell.angle_alpha   90.00
_cell.angle_beta   90.00
_cell.angle_gamma   90.00
#
_symmetry.space_group_name_H-M   'P 1'
#
loop_
_entity.id
_entity.type
_entity.pdbx_description
1 polymer ?
#
loop_
_entity_poly.entity_id
_entity_poly.type
_entity_poly.pdbx_seq_one_letter_code
_entity_poly.pdbx_strand_id
1 'polypeptide(L)'
;MKLRTFYKIYYEHRFKKANHVLKLYILIVIPVKYLINLLYLPKVINLDTFVDRFGLNETTDLGKLFDFFNSDKGNQFENQYTHPSKRTSLKIKGHGYSYFYQKYFKDLKSDNLNILEIGSFHGNASAALFFYFKNSKFFAADIYPDLFRYRSKRIKNFYVNSSDEDSIQKN
;
A
#
# COMPACT_ATOMS: atom_id res chain seq x y z
N MET A 1 3.54 -10.99 -6.85
CA MET A 1 3.33 -10.22 -8.10
C MET A 1 3.42 -11.13 -9.29
N LYS A 2 2.63 -10.87 -10.33
CA LYS A 2 2.78 -11.57 -11.60
C LYS A 2 3.96 -10.94 -12.36
N LEU A 3 4.80 -11.75 -12.99
CA LEU A 3 5.94 -11.30 -13.82
C LEU A 3 5.51 -10.22 -14.84
N ARG A 4 4.30 -10.36 -15.40
CA ARG A 4 3.70 -9.37 -16.33
C ARG A 4 3.58 -7.98 -15.71
N THR A 5 3.15 -7.88 -14.44
CA THR A 5 3.01 -6.59 -13.74
C THR A 5 4.39 -5.99 -13.48
N PHE A 6 5.38 -6.81 -13.12
CA PHE A 6 6.75 -6.37 -12.93
C PHE A 6 7.36 -5.80 -14.23
N TYR A 7 7.15 -6.48 -15.36
CA TYR A 7 7.56 -5.98 -16.67
C TYR A 7 6.88 -4.65 -17.00
N LYS A 8 5.58 -4.52 -16.75
CA LYS A 8 4.83 -3.29 -16.98
C LYS A 8 5.43 -2.12 -16.19
N ILE A 9 5.66 -2.30 -14.89
CA ILE A 9 6.23 -1.27 -14.02
C ILE A 9 7.62 -0.84 -14.49
N TYR A 10 8.52 -1.80 -14.72
CA TYR A 10 9.90 -1.49 -15.08
C TYR A 10 10.04 -1.04 -16.53
N TYR A 11 9.33 -1.65 -17.47
CA TYR A 11 9.46 -1.35 -18.89
C TYR A 11 8.68 -0.09 -19.27
N GLU A 12 7.39 -0.02 -18.97
CA GLU A 12 6.56 1.12 -19.39
C GLU A 12 6.94 2.39 -18.62
N HIS A 13 7.15 2.29 -17.32
CA HIS A 13 7.37 3.46 -16.47
C HIS A 13 8.79 4.03 -16.57
N ARG A 14 9.82 3.18 -16.53
CA ARG A 14 11.20 3.64 -16.46
C ARG A 14 11.93 3.72 -17.79
N PHE A 15 11.49 2.96 -18.79
CA PHE A 15 12.26 2.71 -20.01
C PHE A 15 11.51 2.98 -21.31
N LYS A 16 10.33 3.60 -21.23
CA LYS A 16 9.54 3.96 -22.42
C LYS A 16 10.35 4.75 -23.46
N LYS A 17 11.31 5.59 -23.01
CA LYS A 17 12.19 6.42 -23.86
C LYS A 17 13.59 5.82 -24.09
N ALA A 18 13.87 4.60 -23.64
CA ALA A 18 15.19 3.99 -23.77
C ALA A 18 15.47 3.57 -25.23
N ASN A 19 16.76 3.62 -25.64
CA ASN A 19 17.20 3.13 -26.94
C ASN A 19 17.12 1.58 -27.02
N HIS A 20 17.26 1.02 -28.21
CA HIS A 20 17.10 -0.42 -28.45
C HIS A 20 18.07 -1.28 -27.65
N VAL A 21 19.34 -0.86 -27.49
CA VAL A 21 20.36 -1.59 -26.74
C VAL A 21 19.97 -1.68 -25.27
N LEU A 22 19.55 -0.56 -24.68
CA LEU A 22 19.12 -0.51 -23.30
C LEU A 22 17.84 -1.34 -23.07
N LYS A 23 16.91 -1.34 -24.04
CA LYS A 23 15.71 -2.19 -23.99
C LYS A 23 16.07 -3.68 -23.97
N LEU A 24 16.99 -4.11 -24.82
CA LEU A 24 17.47 -5.50 -24.85
C LEU A 24 18.13 -5.89 -23.53
N TYR A 25 19.02 -5.05 -23.02
CA TYR A 25 19.64 -5.24 -21.70
C TYR A 25 18.61 -5.41 -20.58
N ILE A 26 17.57 -4.59 -20.57
CA ILE A 26 16.51 -4.64 -19.59
C ILE A 26 15.72 -5.94 -19.68
N LEU A 27 15.41 -6.42 -20.90
CA LEU A 27 14.71 -7.69 -21.08
C LEU A 27 15.48 -8.88 -20.47
N ILE A 28 16.81 -8.84 -20.51
CA ILE A 28 17.67 -9.87 -19.89
C ILE A 28 17.72 -9.69 -18.37
N VAL A 29 17.82 -8.46 -17.89
CA VAL A 29 18.02 -8.15 -16.46
C VAL A 29 16.72 -8.21 -15.66
N ILE A 30 15.56 -7.94 -16.28
CA ILE A 30 14.27 -7.93 -15.59
C ILE A 30 13.95 -9.27 -14.91
N PRO A 31 14.09 -10.46 -15.54
CA PRO A 31 13.83 -11.72 -14.86
C PRO A 31 14.69 -11.94 -13.63
N VAL A 32 15.97 -11.58 -13.69
CA VAL A 32 16.90 -11.69 -12.56
C VAL A 32 16.47 -10.73 -11.44
N LYS A 33 16.17 -9.48 -11.77
CA LYS A 33 15.65 -8.51 -10.80
C LYS A 33 14.32 -8.96 -10.18
N TYR A 34 13.45 -9.58 -10.96
CA TYR A 34 12.19 -10.13 -10.46
C TYR A 34 12.45 -11.22 -9.41
N LEU A 35 13.34 -12.16 -9.69
CA LEU A 35 13.69 -13.23 -8.74
C LEU A 35 14.30 -12.66 -7.47
N ILE A 36 15.25 -11.72 -7.59
CA ILE A 36 15.86 -11.04 -6.45
C ILE A 36 14.77 -10.29 -5.64
N ASN A 37 13.87 -9.59 -6.33
CA ASN A 37 12.80 -8.83 -5.67
C ASN A 37 11.86 -9.74 -4.88
N LEU A 38 11.58 -10.95 -5.35
CA LEU A 38 10.75 -11.92 -4.61
C LEU A 38 11.34 -12.26 -3.24
N LEU A 39 12.68 -12.25 -3.09
CA LEU A 39 13.35 -12.51 -1.81
C LEU A 39 13.18 -11.35 -0.80
N TYR A 40 12.94 -10.14 -1.30
CA TYR A 40 12.80 -8.92 -0.48
C TYR A 40 11.37 -8.43 -0.34
N LEU A 41 10.40 -9.13 -0.93
CA LEU A 41 8.99 -8.76 -0.77
C LEU A 41 8.56 -8.85 0.69
N PRO A 42 7.77 -7.89 1.16
CA PRO A 42 7.27 -7.91 2.52
C PRO A 42 6.35 -9.12 2.74
N LYS A 43 6.38 -9.68 3.95
CA LYS A 43 5.44 -10.72 4.33
C LYS A 43 4.02 -10.19 4.29
N VAL A 44 3.15 -10.88 3.56
CA VAL A 44 1.74 -10.52 3.43
C VAL A 44 0.95 -11.00 4.64
N ILE A 45 0.21 -10.09 5.26
CA ILE A 45 -0.64 -10.32 6.43
C ILE A 45 -2.09 -10.43 5.97
N ASN A 46 -2.80 -11.47 6.39
CA ASN A 46 -4.23 -11.63 6.14
C ASN A 46 -5.03 -10.90 7.22
N LEU A 47 -5.72 -9.82 6.87
CA LEU A 47 -6.49 -9.03 7.81
C LEU A 47 -7.79 -9.72 8.26
N ASP A 48 -8.35 -10.59 7.44
CA ASP A 48 -9.57 -11.33 7.83
C ASP A 48 -9.35 -12.26 9.02
N THR A 49 -8.11 -12.77 9.21
CA THR A 49 -7.72 -13.63 10.33
C THR A 49 -6.93 -12.88 11.42
N PHE A 50 -6.60 -11.62 11.17
CA PHE A 50 -5.80 -10.80 12.08
C PHE A 50 -6.63 -10.31 13.28
N VAL A 51 -7.91 -10.10 13.06
CA VAL A 51 -8.89 -9.61 14.04
C VAL A 51 -8.87 -10.44 15.32
N ASP A 52 -8.93 -11.77 15.17
CA ASP A 52 -9.02 -12.71 16.30
C ASP A 52 -7.78 -12.67 17.21
N ARG A 53 -6.64 -12.20 16.70
CA ARG A 53 -5.35 -12.22 17.42
C ARG A 53 -5.06 -10.95 18.22
N PHE A 54 -5.63 -9.80 17.84
CA PHE A 54 -5.19 -8.50 18.33
C PHE A 54 -6.29 -7.66 18.98
N GLY A 55 -7.52 -8.16 19.11
CA GLY A 55 -8.62 -7.46 19.81
C GLY A 55 -9.01 -6.13 19.16
N LEU A 56 -8.64 -5.89 17.91
CA LEU A 56 -8.87 -4.62 17.22
C LEU A 56 -10.34 -4.34 16.89
N ASN A 57 -11.22 -5.33 17.06
CA ASN A 57 -12.66 -5.17 16.82
C ASN A 57 -13.31 -4.08 17.67
N GLU A 58 -12.74 -3.78 18.83
CA GLU A 58 -13.27 -2.81 19.78
C GLU A 58 -12.72 -1.40 19.57
N THR A 59 -11.59 -1.26 18.87
CA THR A 59 -10.97 0.04 18.66
C THR A 59 -11.73 0.84 17.63
N THR A 60 -12.35 1.93 18.08
CA THR A 60 -13.07 2.88 17.23
C THR A 60 -12.26 4.13 16.90
N ASP A 61 -11.08 4.26 17.50
CA ASP A 61 -10.18 5.40 17.33
C ASP A 61 -9.25 5.20 16.14
N LEU A 62 -9.43 6.03 15.10
CA LEU A 62 -8.63 5.93 13.87
C LEU A 62 -7.17 6.31 14.10
N GLY A 63 -6.88 7.20 15.06
CA GLY A 63 -5.49 7.55 15.40
C GLY A 63 -4.74 6.35 15.98
N LYS A 64 -5.37 5.62 16.91
CA LYS A 64 -4.80 4.38 17.45
C LYS A 64 -4.58 3.31 16.36
N LEU A 65 -5.51 3.21 15.41
CA LEU A 65 -5.36 2.28 14.28
C LEU A 65 -4.21 2.70 13.36
N PHE A 66 -4.05 3.97 13.03
CA PHE A 66 -2.92 4.45 12.26
C PHE A 66 -1.58 4.21 12.96
N ASP A 67 -1.51 4.50 14.26
CA ASP A 67 -0.30 4.25 15.05
C ASP A 67 0.02 2.75 15.14
N PHE A 68 -1.00 1.90 15.32
CA PHE A 68 -0.85 0.44 15.38
C PHE A 68 -0.30 -0.14 14.07
N PHE A 69 -0.84 0.31 12.93
CA PHE A 69 -0.40 -0.12 11.59
C PHE A 69 0.83 0.64 11.08
N ASN A 70 1.42 1.48 11.91
CA ASN A 70 2.60 2.29 11.54
C ASN A 70 2.35 3.16 10.29
N SER A 71 1.20 3.81 10.22
CA SER A 71 0.85 4.72 9.14
C SER A 71 1.35 6.13 9.43
N ASP A 72 1.92 6.79 8.42
CA ASP A 72 2.32 8.19 8.47
C ASP A 72 1.13 9.17 8.67
N LYS A 73 -0.09 8.69 8.48
CA LYS A 73 -1.33 9.45 8.72
C LYS A 73 -1.67 9.59 10.21
N GLY A 74 -1.02 8.79 11.06
CA GLY A 74 -1.07 8.90 12.52
C GLY A 74 -0.24 10.06 13.06
N ASN A 75 -0.06 10.07 14.39
CA ASN A 75 0.73 11.10 15.06
C ASN A 75 2.23 10.80 15.01
N GLN A 76 2.59 9.51 15.10
CA GLN A 76 3.97 9.04 15.07
C GLN A 76 4.07 7.72 14.32
N PHE A 77 5.14 7.54 13.57
CA PHE A 77 5.41 6.29 12.86
C PHE A 77 6.92 6.03 12.73
N GLU A 78 7.28 4.75 12.57
CA GLU A 78 8.66 4.38 12.21
C GLU A 78 8.85 4.63 10.71
N ASN A 79 9.95 5.31 10.36
CA ASN A 79 10.24 5.62 8.97
C ASN A 79 10.42 4.35 8.14
N GLN A 80 9.51 4.11 7.21
CA GLN A 80 9.50 2.95 6.32
C GLN A 80 9.97 3.25 4.90
N TYR A 81 10.25 4.52 4.59
CA TYR A 81 10.67 4.97 3.26
C TYR A 81 12.18 4.85 3.05
N THR A 82 12.96 4.66 4.11
CA THR A 82 14.40 4.46 4.03
C THR A 82 14.76 3.00 3.78
N HIS A 83 15.93 2.77 3.19
CA HIS A 83 16.45 1.42 2.99
C HIS A 83 16.49 0.65 4.33
N PRO A 84 16.14 -0.65 4.37
CA PRO A 84 16.06 -1.43 5.60
C PRO A 84 17.30 -1.36 6.49
N SER A 85 18.51 -1.31 5.90
CA SER A 85 19.78 -1.19 6.63
C SER A 85 19.97 0.17 7.33
N LYS A 86 19.18 1.17 6.97
CA LYS A 86 19.23 2.53 7.53
C LYS A 86 18.02 2.84 8.42
N ARG A 87 17.10 1.90 8.58
CA ARG A 87 15.92 2.10 9.42
C ARG A 87 16.32 2.10 10.87
N THR A 88 15.84 3.09 11.59
CA THR A 88 15.91 3.17 13.04
C THR A 88 14.54 2.84 13.61
N SER A 89 14.50 2.28 14.81
CA SER A 89 13.25 2.08 15.57
C SER A 89 12.69 3.39 16.13
N LEU A 90 13.34 4.51 15.84
CA LEU A 90 12.88 5.82 16.29
C LEU A 90 11.60 6.20 15.55
N LYS A 91 10.57 6.52 16.32
CA LYS A 91 9.35 7.10 15.78
C LYS A 91 9.60 8.56 15.42
N ILE A 92 9.12 8.94 14.26
CA ILE A 92 9.12 10.31 13.78
C ILE A 92 7.69 10.84 13.73
N LYS A 93 7.54 12.15 13.66
CA LYS A 93 6.23 12.80 13.61
C LYS A 93 5.52 12.40 12.32
N GLY A 94 4.29 11.92 12.44
CA GLY A 94 3.37 11.67 11.33
C GLY A 94 2.65 12.95 10.89
N HIS A 95 1.76 12.80 9.93
CA HIS A 95 0.97 13.93 9.39
C HIS A 95 -0.17 14.37 10.31
N GLY A 96 -0.56 13.55 11.30
CA GLY A 96 -1.63 13.86 12.25
C GLY A 96 -3.03 13.96 11.62
N TYR A 97 -3.26 13.26 10.51
CA TYR A 97 -4.54 13.32 9.79
C TYR A 97 -5.69 12.59 10.49
N SER A 98 -5.40 11.83 11.55
CA SER A 98 -6.41 11.04 12.27
C SER A 98 -7.60 11.88 12.77
N TYR A 99 -7.33 13.04 13.37
CA TYR A 99 -8.38 13.95 13.82
C TYR A 99 -9.28 14.43 12.66
N PHE A 100 -8.65 14.83 11.55
CA PHE A 100 -9.35 15.28 10.36
C PHE A 100 -10.23 14.17 9.77
N TYR A 101 -9.68 12.97 9.62
CA TYR A 101 -10.41 11.82 9.08
C TYR A 101 -11.56 11.40 10.00
N GLN A 102 -11.37 11.39 11.32
CA GLN A 102 -12.46 11.09 12.25
C GLN A 102 -13.60 12.08 12.16
N LYS A 103 -13.29 13.37 12.03
CA LYS A 103 -14.31 14.43 11.89
C LYS A 103 -15.24 14.17 10.71
N TYR A 104 -14.68 13.74 9.56
CA TYR A 104 -15.48 13.55 8.35
C TYR A 104 -16.01 12.13 8.16
N PHE A 105 -15.40 11.13 8.79
CA PHE A 105 -15.71 9.73 8.55
C PHE A 105 -16.48 9.05 9.67
N LYS A 106 -16.63 9.67 10.84
CA LYS A 106 -17.29 9.05 12.00
C LYS A 106 -18.70 8.56 11.69
N ASP A 107 -19.46 9.35 10.95
CA ASP A 107 -20.87 9.06 10.64
C ASP A 107 -21.00 8.02 9.49
N LEU A 108 -19.95 7.83 8.69
CA LEU A 108 -19.88 6.86 7.58
C LEU A 108 -19.33 5.49 7.99
N LYS A 109 -18.93 5.34 9.27
CA LYS A 109 -18.18 4.18 9.76
C LYS A 109 -18.88 2.84 9.54
N SER A 110 -20.19 2.82 9.61
CA SER A 110 -21.01 1.61 9.45
C SER A 110 -21.50 1.40 8.02
N ASP A 111 -21.22 2.34 7.12
CA ASP A 111 -21.71 2.30 5.76
C ASP A 111 -20.95 1.30 4.88
N ASN A 112 -21.63 0.84 3.84
CA ASN A 112 -21.04 -0.05 2.83
C ASN A 112 -20.44 0.79 1.69
N LEU A 113 -19.23 1.28 1.90
CA LEU A 113 -18.53 2.18 0.98
C LEU A 113 -17.55 1.43 0.09
N ASN A 114 -17.25 2.03 -1.05
CA ASN A 114 -16.06 1.73 -1.85
C ASN A 114 -15.03 2.83 -1.62
N ILE A 115 -13.91 2.48 -0.98
CA ILE A 115 -12.87 3.42 -0.58
C ILE A 115 -11.64 3.21 -1.44
N LEU A 116 -11.22 4.25 -2.17
CA LEU A 116 -10.00 4.25 -2.98
C LEU A 116 -8.90 5.02 -2.26
N GLU A 117 -7.74 4.38 -2.08
CA GLU A 117 -6.50 5.01 -1.64
C GLU A 117 -5.50 5.04 -2.80
N ILE A 118 -5.06 6.23 -3.21
CA ILE A 118 -4.02 6.45 -4.22
C ILE A 118 -2.69 6.72 -3.49
N GLY A 119 -1.62 5.99 -3.86
CA GLY A 119 -0.35 6.02 -3.16
C GLY A 119 -0.38 5.17 -1.88
N SER A 120 -0.92 3.96 -1.97
CA SER A 120 -1.10 3.07 -0.81
C SER A 120 0.20 2.48 -0.25
N PHE A 121 1.27 2.45 -1.02
CA PHE A 121 2.60 1.94 -0.67
C PHE A 121 2.54 0.57 0.04
N HIS A 122 2.90 0.47 1.33
CA HIS A 122 2.82 -0.77 2.11
C HIS A 122 1.39 -1.14 2.54
N GLY A 123 0.40 -0.26 2.32
CA GLY A 123 -0.99 -0.48 2.70
C GLY A 123 -1.30 -0.26 4.18
N ASN A 124 -0.43 0.43 4.91
CA ASN A 124 -0.58 0.63 6.35
C ASN A 124 -1.83 1.45 6.68
N ALA A 125 -2.11 2.50 5.89
CA ALA A 125 -3.35 3.27 6.05
C ALA A 125 -4.57 2.49 5.58
N SER A 126 -4.48 1.75 4.45
CA SER A 126 -5.55 0.84 4.03
C SER A 126 -5.92 -0.16 5.12
N ALA A 127 -4.92 -0.71 5.85
CA ALA A 127 -5.17 -1.65 6.94
C ALA A 127 -5.87 -0.98 8.13
N ALA A 128 -5.46 0.22 8.52
CA ALA A 128 -6.12 0.97 9.58
C ALA A 128 -7.58 1.31 9.22
N LEU A 129 -7.81 1.79 7.99
CA LEU A 129 -9.14 2.10 7.48
C LEU A 129 -10.02 0.85 7.35
N PHE A 130 -9.45 -0.31 7.01
CA PHE A 130 -10.16 -1.58 6.96
C PHE A 130 -10.82 -1.95 8.31
N PHE A 131 -10.13 -1.69 9.42
CA PHE A 131 -10.69 -1.91 10.76
C PHE A 131 -11.64 -0.81 11.18
N TYR A 132 -11.42 0.41 10.72
CA TYR A 132 -12.31 1.53 11.00
C TYR A 132 -13.68 1.36 10.31
N PHE A 133 -13.68 1.04 9.01
CA PHE A 133 -14.88 0.83 8.19
C PHE A 133 -15.20 -0.66 8.04
N LYS A 134 -16.00 -1.20 8.93
CA LYS A 134 -16.24 -2.65 9.03
C LYS A 134 -16.91 -3.28 7.79
N ASN A 135 -17.74 -2.52 7.08
CA ASN A 135 -18.57 -3.01 5.98
C ASN A 135 -18.07 -2.58 4.60
N SER A 136 -17.01 -1.78 4.53
CA SER A 136 -16.55 -1.16 3.28
C SER A 136 -15.56 -2.03 2.53
N LYS A 137 -15.46 -1.81 1.21
CA LYS A 137 -14.45 -2.39 0.32
C LYS A 137 -13.35 -1.37 0.04
N PHE A 138 -12.13 -1.86 -0.07
CA PHE A 138 -10.94 -1.03 -0.25
C PHE A 138 -10.25 -1.32 -1.57
N PHE A 139 -9.87 -0.26 -2.24
CA PHE A 139 -9.13 -0.28 -3.50
C PHE A 139 -7.83 0.49 -3.28
N ALA A 140 -6.73 -0.24 -3.13
CA ALA A 140 -5.42 0.30 -2.85
C ALA A 140 -4.64 0.41 -4.15
N ALA A 141 -4.40 1.62 -4.63
CA ALA A 141 -3.71 1.90 -5.88
C ALA A 141 -2.30 2.42 -5.60
N ASP A 142 -1.30 1.85 -6.26
CA ASP A 142 0.09 2.30 -6.14
C ASP A 142 0.87 1.96 -7.41
N ILE A 143 1.96 2.70 -7.63
CA ILE A 143 2.93 2.40 -8.69
C ILE A 143 3.74 1.13 -8.38
N TYR A 144 3.81 0.74 -7.10
CA TYR A 144 4.49 -0.46 -6.60
C TYR A 144 3.52 -1.37 -5.82
N PRO A 145 2.52 -1.99 -6.46
CA PRO A 145 1.50 -2.79 -5.78
C PRO A 145 2.06 -4.00 -5.03
N ASP A 146 3.29 -4.43 -5.34
CA ASP A 146 3.96 -5.56 -4.66
C ASP A 146 4.44 -5.25 -3.26
N LEU A 147 4.64 -3.98 -2.96
CA LEU A 147 5.03 -3.55 -1.62
C LEU A 147 3.86 -3.61 -0.65
N PHE A 148 2.64 -3.81 -1.16
CA PHE A 148 1.44 -3.89 -0.36
C PHE A 148 1.45 -5.14 0.53
N ARG A 149 1.33 -4.95 1.85
CA ARG A 149 1.59 -5.98 2.87
C ARG A 149 0.35 -6.69 3.39
N TYR A 150 -0.83 -6.28 2.95
CA TYR A 150 -2.09 -6.76 3.52
C TYR A 150 -2.98 -7.40 2.47
N ARG A 151 -3.72 -8.42 2.86
CA ARG A 151 -4.75 -9.03 2.02
C ARG A 151 -6.03 -9.22 2.81
N SER A 152 -7.16 -9.13 2.13
CA SER A 152 -8.49 -9.42 2.66
C SER A 152 -9.45 -9.67 1.50
N LYS A 153 -10.59 -10.30 1.77
CA LYS A 153 -11.71 -10.39 0.81
C LYS A 153 -12.27 -9.00 0.45
N ARG A 154 -12.08 -8.01 1.33
CA ARG A 154 -12.54 -6.63 1.15
C ARG A 154 -11.47 -5.68 0.58
N ILE A 155 -10.24 -6.14 0.33
CA ILE A 155 -9.16 -5.32 -0.20
C ILE A 155 -8.72 -5.83 -1.56
N LYS A 156 -8.69 -4.93 -2.55
CA LYS A 156 -8.02 -5.13 -3.84
C LYS A 156 -6.88 -4.14 -3.96
N ASN A 157 -5.66 -4.62 -4.29
CA ASN A 157 -4.56 -3.74 -4.64
C ASN A 157 -4.20 -3.90 -6.12
N PHE A 158 -3.83 -2.81 -6.77
CA PHE A 158 -3.54 -2.79 -8.21
C PHE A 158 -2.56 -1.67 -8.58
N TYR A 159 -1.98 -1.82 -9.76
CA TYR A 159 -1.06 -0.85 -10.31
C TYR A 159 -1.80 0.36 -10.86
N VAL A 160 -1.45 1.56 -10.39
CA VAL A 160 -1.83 2.83 -11.01
C VAL A 160 -0.63 3.76 -10.98
N ASN A 161 -0.32 4.35 -12.12
CA ASN A 161 0.55 5.51 -12.21
C ASN A 161 -0.34 6.76 -12.33
N SER A 162 -0.46 7.52 -11.25
CA SER A 162 -1.32 8.73 -11.21
C SER A 162 -0.83 9.87 -12.12
N SER A 163 0.40 9.78 -12.63
CA SER A 163 0.97 10.74 -13.60
C SER A 163 0.77 10.30 -15.06
N ASP A 164 0.08 9.19 -15.31
CA ASP A 164 -0.14 8.60 -16.64
C ASP A 164 -1.63 8.35 -16.84
N GLU A 165 -2.25 9.16 -17.69
CA GLU A 165 -3.68 9.11 -17.99
C GLU A 165 -4.12 7.75 -18.51
N ASP A 166 -3.34 7.12 -19.39
CA ASP A 166 -3.59 5.77 -19.90
C ASP A 166 -3.63 4.73 -18.77
N SER A 167 -2.82 4.91 -17.74
CA SER A 167 -2.81 4.03 -16.57
C SER A 167 -4.06 4.17 -15.72
N ILE A 168 -4.62 5.36 -15.65
CA ILE A 168 -5.85 5.64 -14.90
C ILE A 168 -7.08 5.07 -15.63
N GLN A 169 -7.16 5.25 -16.94
CA GLN A 169 -8.31 4.82 -17.74
C GLN A 169 -8.43 3.29 -17.87
N LYS A 170 -7.34 2.54 -17.74
CA LYS A 170 -7.31 1.06 -17.90
C LYS A 170 -7.65 0.26 -16.65
N ASN A 171 -7.88 0.90 -15.52
CA ASN A 171 -8.17 0.29 -14.22
C ASN A 171 -9.51 0.73 -13.68
#